data_ef5b819d52bc21850c32304dd3512e0e
#
_entry.id   ef5b819d52bc21850c32304dd3512e0e
#
_cell.length_a   1.000
_cell.length_b   1.000
_cell.length_c   1.000
_cell.angle_alpha   90.00
_cell.angle_beta   90.00
_cell.angle_gamma   90.00
#
_symmetry.space_group_name_H-M   'P 1'
#
loop_
_entity.id
_entity.type
_entity.pdbx_description
1 polymer ?
#
loop_
_entity_poly.entity_id
_entity_poly.type
_entity_poly.pdbx_seq_one_letter_code
_entity_poly.pdbx_strand_id
1 'polypeptide(L)'
;MPEPSSPIAAPRHVFVYGTLRRGGSNDITRLLPAPRWVGLAQVAGMLFHLGAYPGMTLGGDRPVHGEVYAIEPALETVLDAIEGLGGDHPTDEYRKREIVGTVEGQALPCLVYEIHPRYAQGARQIEHGDWLRTVGATPV
;
A
#
# COMPACT_ATOMS: atom_id res chain seq x y z
N MET A 1 -0.11 19.58 -30.41
CA MET A 1 -0.11 19.16 -29.70
C MET A 1 0.38 18.50 -29.09
N PRO A 2 0.64 18.45 -28.73
CA PRO A 2 1.14 17.66 -28.16
C PRO A 2 0.74 16.85 -27.54
N GLU A 3 1.02 16.34 -27.29
CA GLU A 3 0.80 15.58 -26.66
C GLU A 3 0.97 15.38 -25.73
N PRO A 4 0.60 15.35 -25.59
CA PRO A 4 0.79 15.19 -24.49
C PRO A 4 1.35 14.46 -23.70
N SER A 5 1.74 14.72 -23.30
CA SER A 5 2.11 14.27 -22.39
C SER A 5 2.27 13.02 -22.03
N SER A 6 2.15 12.44 -22.69
CA SER A 6 2.08 11.12 -22.51
C SER A 6 3.31 10.46 -22.14
N PRO A 7 4.44 10.71 -22.64
CA PRO A 7 5.59 9.93 -22.26
C PRO A 7 5.93 10.11 -20.79
N ILE A 8 5.52 11.20 -20.22
CA ILE A 8 5.71 11.37 -18.79
C ILE A 8 4.37 11.13 -18.15
N ALA A 9 4.21 9.94 -17.60
CA ALA A 9 3.01 9.64 -16.87
C ALA A 9 2.92 10.55 -15.66
N ALA A 10 1.71 11.00 -15.35
CA ALA A 10 1.47 11.72 -14.12
C ALA A 10 1.83 10.81 -12.95
N PRO A 11 2.35 11.35 -11.84
CA PRO A 11 2.59 10.55 -10.68
C PRO A 11 1.32 9.84 -10.23
N ARG A 12 1.45 8.60 -9.85
CA ARG A 12 0.34 7.84 -9.30
C ARG A 12 0.43 7.93 -7.78
N HIS A 13 -0.68 7.61 -7.13
CA HIS A 13 -0.72 7.56 -5.68
C HIS A 13 -0.77 6.12 -5.24
N VAL A 14 -0.09 5.81 -4.13
CA VAL A 14 -0.13 4.46 -3.55
C VAL A 14 -0.52 4.57 -2.09
N PHE A 15 -1.41 3.67 -1.66
CA PHE A 15 -1.79 3.52 -0.26
C PHE A 15 -0.96 2.38 0.32
N VAL A 16 -0.16 2.68 1.33
CA VAL A 16 0.64 1.68 2.03
C VAL A 16 0.11 1.51 3.45
N TYR A 17 -0.07 0.26 3.85
CA TYR A 17 -0.75 -0.05 5.12
C TYR A 17 0.07 -0.96 6.03
N GLY A 18 1.23 -1.41 5.60
CA GLY A 18 2.03 -2.37 6.34
C GLY A 18 3.48 -1.97 6.46
N THR A 19 4.38 -2.88 6.07
CA THR A 19 5.81 -2.66 6.26
C THR A 19 6.39 -1.50 5.45
N LEU A 20 5.68 -1.07 4.39
CA LEU A 20 6.10 0.08 3.59
C LEU A 20 5.78 1.42 4.26
N ARG A 21 4.99 1.43 5.34
CA ARG A 21 4.68 2.69 6.04
C ARG A 21 5.95 3.30 6.61
N ARG A 22 5.93 4.63 6.79
CA ARG A 22 7.05 5.34 7.40
C ARG A 22 7.26 4.77 8.81
N GLY A 23 8.48 4.34 9.10
CA GLY A 23 8.79 3.66 10.35
C GLY A 23 8.65 2.15 10.28
N GLY A 24 8.13 1.60 9.19
CA GLY A 24 8.03 0.16 9.01
C GLY A 24 9.33 -0.46 8.53
N SER A 25 9.38 -1.78 8.47
CA SER A 25 10.61 -2.49 8.14
C SER A 25 11.06 -2.28 6.68
N ASN A 26 10.13 -1.95 5.79
CA ASN A 26 10.43 -1.64 4.39
C ASN A 26 10.06 -0.18 4.07
N ASP A 27 10.31 0.71 4.97
CA ASP A 27 9.92 2.13 4.93
C ASP A 27 10.06 2.71 3.52
N ILE A 28 8.95 3.10 2.91
CA ILE A 28 8.90 3.61 1.55
C ILE A 28 9.74 4.90 1.40
N THR A 29 9.90 5.66 2.48
CA THR A 29 10.64 6.91 2.41
C THR A 29 12.14 6.71 2.20
N ARG A 30 12.62 5.47 2.31
CA ARG A 30 14.01 5.14 2.05
C ARG A 30 14.25 4.66 0.62
N LEU A 31 13.18 4.53 -0.17
CA LEU A 31 13.30 4.02 -1.54
C LEU A 31 13.55 5.17 -2.52
N LEU A 32 14.07 4.81 -3.68
CA LEU A 32 14.36 5.78 -4.75
C LEU A 32 13.72 5.31 -6.06
N PRO A 33 13.23 6.24 -6.87
CA PRO A 33 13.16 7.68 -6.62
C PRO A 33 12.22 7.99 -5.47
N ALA A 34 12.55 9.01 -4.69
CA ALA A 34 11.85 9.27 -3.43
C ALA A 34 10.36 9.52 -3.65
N PRO A 35 9.50 8.95 -2.82
CA PRO A 35 8.07 9.25 -2.86
C PRO A 35 7.80 10.62 -2.26
N ARG A 36 6.61 11.17 -2.57
CA ARG A 36 6.18 12.41 -1.97
C ARG A 36 5.00 12.14 -1.03
N TRP A 37 5.12 12.55 0.21
CA TRP A 37 4.06 12.38 1.20
C TRP A 37 2.80 13.13 0.78
N VAL A 38 1.65 12.45 0.84
CA VAL A 38 0.36 13.08 0.59
C VAL A 38 -0.45 13.20 1.87
N GLY A 39 -0.54 12.13 2.66
CA GLY A 39 -1.25 12.24 3.94
C GLY A 39 -1.54 10.89 4.56
N LEU A 40 -2.00 10.94 5.80
CA LEU A 40 -2.59 9.77 6.45
C LEU A 40 -3.89 9.43 5.75
N ALA A 41 -4.20 8.15 5.65
CA ALA A 41 -5.31 7.70 4.84
C ALA A 41 -5.97 6.47 5.43
N GLN A 42 -7.17 6.18 4.95
CA GLN A 42 -7.93 4.99 5.30
C GLN A 42 -8.54 4.40 4.05
N VAL A 43 -8.56 3.07 3.99
CA VAL A 43 -9.25 2.33 2.94
C VAL A 43 -10.09 1.26 3.60
N ALA A 44 -11.35 1.12 3.19
CA ALA A 44 -12.22 0.10 3.75
C ALA A 44 -11.74 -1.29 3.37
N GLY A 45 -11.64 -2.19 4.34
CA GLY A 45 -11.17 -3.53 4.09
C GLY A 45 -11.01 -4.33 5.37
N MET A 46 -10.23 -5.39 5.29
CA MET A 46 -9.88 -6.20 6.46
C MET A 46 -8.37 -6.42 6.45
N LEU A 47 -7.75 -6.22 7.62
CA LEU A 47 -6.31 -6.36 7.78
C LEU A 47 -6.01 -7.65 8.55
N PHE A 48 -5.04 -8.43 8.05
CA PHE A 48 -4.68 -9.72 8.64
C PHE A 48 -3.21 -9.75 9.02
N HIS A 49 -2.93 -10.43 10.12
CA HIS A 49 -1.57 -10.61 10.63
C HIS A 49 -0.98 -11.87 9.99
N LEU A 50 0.02 -11.71 9.16
CA LEU A 50 0.65 -12.83 8.45
C LEU A 50 2.03 -13.19 9.03
N GLY A 51 2.35 -12.65 10.21
CA GLY A 51 3.63 -12.88 10.86
C GLY A 51 4.50 -11.63 10.78
N ALA A 52 5.49 -11.64 9.91
CA ALA A 52 6.41 -10.50 9.78
C ALA A 52 5.79 -9.31 9.07
N TYR A 53 4.65 -9.49 8.42
CA TYR A 53 3.99 -8.44 7.65
C TYR A 53 2.48 -8.69 7.61
N PRO A 54 1.69 -7.67 7.24
CA PRO A 54 0.24 -7.83 7.14
C PRO A 54 -0.19 -8.01 5.69
N GLY A 55 -1.44 -8.40 5.51
CA GLY A 55 -2.11 -8.33 4.24
C GLY A 55 -3.52 -7.81 4.43
N MET A 56 -4.01 -6.96 3.51
CA MET A 56 -5.39 -6.53 3.57
C MET A 56 -6.17 -7.07 2.39
N THR A 57 -7.44 -7.38 2.64
CA THR A 57 -8.40 -7.64 1.59
C THR A 57 -9.34 -6.46 1.48
N LEU A 58 -9.76 -6.15 0.26
CA LEU A 58 -10.73 -5.09 0.01
C LEU A 58 -12.14 -5.59 0.31
N GLY A 59 -13.10 -4.67 0.35
CA GLY A 59 -14.50 -5.03 0.47
C GLY A 59 -15.02 -5.18 1.88
N GLY A 60 -14.20 -4.92 2.89
CA GLY A 60 -14.66 -4.89 4.26
C GLY A 60 -15.33 -3.56 4.60
N ASP A 61 -15.82 -3.45 5.82
CA ASP A 61 -16.50 -2.24 6.28
C ASP A 61 -15.70 -1.50 7.35
N ARG A 62 -14.50 -1.95 7.68
CA ARG A 62 -13.67 -1.31 8.69
C ARG A 62 -12.54 -0.54 8.03
N PRO A 63 -12.09 0.56 8.64
CA PRO A 63 -10.97 1.30 8.06
C PRO A 63 -9.66 0.54 8.28
N VAL A 64 -8.88 0.44 7.22
CA VAL A 64 -7.48 0.05 7.32
C VAL A 64 -6.66 1.32 7.24
N HIS A 65 -5.82 1.56 8.22
CA HIS A 65 -5.04 2.79 8.36
C HIS A 65 -3.73 2.68 7.61
N GLY A 66 -3.34 3.76 6.98
CA GLY A 66 -2.09 3.81 6.24
C GLY A 66 -1.73 5.21 5.83
N GLU A 67 -0.91 5.29 4.80
CA GLU A 67 -0.38 6.55 4.29
C GLU A 67 -0.46 6.53 2.78
N VAL A 68 -0.67 7.70 2.19
CA VAL A 68 -0.64 7.82 0.73
C VAL A 68 0.57 8.65 0.31
N TYR A 69 1.23 8.17 -0.72
CA TYR A 69 2.39 8.82 -1.33
C TYR A 69 2.15 8.97 -2.82
N ALA A 70 2.62 10.08 -3.39
CA ALA A 70 2.73 10.23 -4.83
C ALA A 70 4.04 9.58 -5.26
N ILE A 71 3.98 8.73 -6.28
CA ILE A 71 5.15 7.97 -6.72
C ILE A 71 5.35 8.09 -8.22
N GLU A 72 6.61 8.07 -8.64
CA GLU A 72 6.97 8.04 -10.05
C GLU A 72 6.92 6.60 -10.56
N PRO A 73 6.78 6.40 -11.88
CA PRO A 73 6.73 5.03 -12.42
C PRO A 73 7.91 4.15 -12.04
N ALA A 74 9.11 4.73 -11.93
CA ALA A 74 10.28 3.94 -11.53
C ALA A 74 10.15 3.42 -10.10
N LEU A 75 9.55 4.19 -9.20
CA LEU A 75 9.31 3.71 -7.85
C LEU A 75 8.20 2.67 -7.81
N GLU A 76 7.18 2.82 -8.64
CA GLU A 76 6.13 1.80 -8.74
C GLU A 76 6.75 0.45 -9.12
N THR A 77 7.71 0.43 -10.02
CA THR A 77 8.41 -0.80 -10.40
C THR A 77 9.14 -1.42 -9.21
N VAL A 78 9.76 -0.59 -8.38
CA VAL A 78 10.43 -1.06 -7.17
C VAL A 78 9.43 -1.68 -6.19
N LEU A 79 8.27 -1.02 -5.99
CA LEU A 79 7.23 -1.53 -5.11
C LEU A 79 6.67 -2.84 -5.63
N ASP A 80 6.42 -2.95 -6.93
CA ASP A 80 5.94 -4.18 -7.53
C ASP A 80 6.90 -5.34 -7.22
N ALA A 81 8.21 -5.09 -7.34
CA ALA A 81 9.19 -6.13 -7.06
C ALA A 81 9.18 -6.53 -5.58
N ILE A 82 9.07 -5.56 -4.67
CA ILE A 82 9.02 -5.84 -3.23
C ILE A 82 7.80 -6.71 -2.91
N GLU A 83 6.67 -6.44 -3.57
CA GLU A 83 5.41 -7.17 -3.33
C GLU A 83 5.30 -8.45 -4.15
N GLY A 84 6.35 -8.80 -4.90
CA GLY A 84 6.37 -10.06 -5.64
C GLY A 84 5.62 -10.06 -6.96
N LEU A 85 5.28 -8.88 -7.51
CA LEU A 85 4.56 -8.78 -8.76
C LEU A 85 5.47 -8.76 -9.98
N GLY A 86 6.79 -8.65 -9.76
CA GLY A 86 7.74 -8.60 -10.86
C GLY A 86 9.06 -9.17 -10.43
N GLY A 87 10.09 -8.97 -11.26
CA GLY A 87 11.41 -9.46 -10.97
C GLY A 87 11.57 -10.93 -11.38
N ASP A 88 12.58 -11.59 -10.82
CA ASP A 88 12.94 -12.93 -11.24
C ASP A 88 12.03 -14.02 -10.66
N HIS A 89 11.39 -13.73 -9.55
CA HIS A 89 10.58 -14.74 -8.84
C HIS A 89 9.22 -14.15 -8.45
N PRO A 90 8.34 -13.91 -9.44
CA PRO A 90 7.03 -13.35 -9.13
C PRO A 90 6.20 -14.34 -8.33
N THR A 91 5.35 -13.80 -7.46
CA THR A 91 4.43 -14.60 -6.66
C THR A 91 3.01 -14.12 -6.91
N ASP A 92 2.03 -14.89 -6.41
CA ASP A 92 0.64 -14.47 -6.45
C ASP A 92 0.12 -14.03 -5.09
N GLU A 93 1.03 -13.73 -4.17
CA GLU A 93 0.66 -13.36 -2.81
C GLU A 93 -0.12 -12.06 -2.76
N TYR A 94 0.31 -11.06 -3.52
CA TYR A 94 -0.37 -9.76 -3.59
C TYR A 94 -0.81 -9.45 -5.00
N ARG A 95 -1.90 -8.68 -5.12
CA ARG A 95 -2.37 -8.15 -6.39
C ARG A 95 -2.47 -6.64 -6.29
N LYS A 96 -2.04 -5.94 -7.33
CA LYS A 96 -2.12 -4.49 -7.37
C LYS A 96 -3.52 -4.10 -7.85
N ARG A 97 -4.21 -3.27 -7.08
CA ARG A 97 -5.56 -2.82 -7.37
C ARG A 97 -5.62 -1.32 -7.35
N GLU A 98 -6.59 -0.77 -8.08
CA GLU A 98 -6.90 0.65 -8.02
C GLU A 98 -8.16 0.81 -7.21
N ILE A 99 -8.10 1.68 -6.22
CA ILE A 99 -9.22 1.93 -5.32
C ILE A 99 -9.31 3.42 -5.04
N VAL A 100 -10.35 3.82 -4.34
CA VAL A 100 -10.47 5.19 -3.85
C VAL A 100 -10.32 5.14 -2.34
N GLY A 101 -9.27 5.79 -1.84
CA GLY A 101 -9.05 5.91 -0.41
C GLY A 101 -9.53 7.27 0.08
N THR A 102 -9.58 7.42 1.40
CA THR A 102 -9.89 8.69 2.04
C THR A 102 -8.62 9.24 2.65
N VAL A 103 -8.17 10.39 2.17
CA VAL A 103 -6.96 11.05 2.62
C VAL A 103 -7.37 12.39 3.23
N GLU A 104 -7.26 12.49 4.55
CA GLU A 104 -7.63 13.70 5.28
C GLU A 104 -9.02 14.20 4.88
N GLY A 105 -9.98 13.27 4.83
CA GLY A 105 -11.36 13.58 4.52
C GLY A 105 -11.71 13.69 3.06
N GLN A 106 -10.75 13.52 2.16
CA GLN A 106 -10.99 13.66 0.72
C GLN A 106 -10.77 12.33 0.00
N ALA A 107 -11.63 12.04 -0.98
CA ALA A 107 -11.50 10.85 -1.81
C ALA A 107 -10.33 11.02 -2.77
N LEU A 108 -9.50 10.00 -2.90
CA LEU A 108 -8.35 10.04 -3.78
C LEU A 108 -8.12 8.66 -4.39
N PRO A 109 -8.08 8.56 -5.73
CA PRO A 109 -7.71 7.29 -6.37
C PRO A 109 -6.28 6.92 -6.03
N CYS A 110 -6.07 5.65 -5.66
CA CYS A 110 -4.72 5.19 -5.37
C CYS A 110 -4.59 3.69 -5.62
N LEU A 111 -3.34 3.27 -5.73
CA LEU A 111 -3.00 1.86 -5.83
C LEU A 111 -2.94 1.25 -4.45
N VAL A 112 -3.25 -0.04 -4.36
CA VAL A 112 -3.05 -0.81 -3.14
C VAL A 112 -2.63 -2.22 -3.52
N TYR A 113 -1.80 -2.82 -2.69
CA TYR A 113 -1.40 -4.22 -2.87
C TYR A 113 -2.28 -5.08 -1.96
N GLU A 114 -3.28 -5.70 -2.56
CA GLU A 114 -4.23 -6.54 -1.84
C GLU A 114 -3.68 -7.95 -1.71
N ILE A 115 -3.74 -8.52 -0.50
CA ILE A 115 -3.33 -9.91 -0.30
C ILE A 115 -4.31 -10.84 -1.01
N HIS A 116 -3.80 -11.89 -1.64
CA HIS A 116 -4.66 -12.91 -2.20
C HIS A 116 -5.39 -13.61 -1.04
N PRO A 117 -6.72 -13.78 -1.13
CA PRO A 117 -7.48 -14.32 0.01
C PRO A 117 -6.96 -15.64 0.54
N ARG A 118 -6.36 -16.45 -0.31
CA ARG A 118 -5.79 -17.73 0.09
C ARG A 118 -4.75 -17.60 1.19
N TYR A 119 -3.97 -16.52 1.19
CA TYR A 119 -2.94 -16.30 2.19
C TYR A 119 -3.49 -15.72 3.49
N ALA A 120 -4.72 -15.22 3.46
CA ALA A 120 -5.36 -14.69 4.66
C ALA A 120 -6.14 -15.76 5.41
N GLN A 121 -6.33 -16.95 4.81
CA GLN A 121 -7.07 -18.02 5.47
C GLN A 121 -6.37 -18.43 6.74
N GLY A 122 -7.14 -18.48 7.85
CA GLY A 122 -6.60 -18.85 9.15
C GLY A 122 -5.76 -17.78 9.81
N ALA A 123 -5.53 -16.64 9.17
CA ALA A 123 -4.76 -15.58 9.77
C ALA A 123 -5.63 -14.76 10.72
N ARG A 124 -4.99 -14.23 11.78
CA ARG A 124 -5.70 -13.41 12.75
C ARG A 124 -6.02 -12.04 12.14
N GLN A 125 -7.27 -11.61 12.27
CA GLN A 125 -7.66 -10.30 11.81
C GLN A 125 -7.18 -9.23 12.79
N ILE A 126 -6.66 -8.14 12.24
CA ILE A 126 -6.27 -6.97 13.03
C ILE A 126 -7.46 -6.02 12.98
N GLU A 127 -8.34 -6.12 13.99
CA GLU A 127 -9.64 -5.46 13.91
C GLU A 127 -9.55 -3.95 13.96
N HIS A 128 -8.56 -3.39 14.65
CA HIS A 128 -8.39 -1.93 14.67
C HIS A 128 -7.73 -1.39 13.39
N GLY A 129 -7.26 -2.28 12.49
CA GLY A 129 -6.83 -1.89 11.15
C GLY A 129 -5.50 -1.16 11.06
N ASP A 130 -4.65 -1.21 12.06
CA ASP A 130 -3.40 -0.42 12.07
C ASP A 130 -2.20 -1.33 12.36
N TRP A 131 -1.41 -1.60 11.30
CA TRP A 131 -0.28 -2.51 11.43
C TRP A 131 0.81 -1.98 12.37
N LEU A 132 1.15 -0.70 12.27
CA LEU A 132 2.22 -0.15 13.11
C LEU A 132 1.85 -0.21 14.58
N ARG A 133 0.58 0.02 14.89
CA ARG A 133 0.09 -0.12 16.26
C ARG A 133 0.22 -1.57 16.74
N THR A 134 -0.04 -2.52 15.85
CA THR A 134 0.01 -3.95 16.18
C THR A 134 1.43 -4.38 16.52
N VAL A 135 2.43 -3.89 15.80
CA VAL A 135 3.82 -4.29 16.03
C VAL A 135 4.54 -3.38 17.01
N GLY A 136 3.83 -2.43 17.61
CA GLY A 136 4.41 -1.55 18.61
C GLY A 136 5.27 -0.43 18.06
N ALA A 137 5.29 -0.23 16.74
CA ALA A 137 6.00 0.89 16.15
C ALA A 137 5.21 2.16 16.39
N THR A 138 5.91 3.29 16.53
CA THR A 138 5.26 4.57 16.71
C THR A 138 4.98 5.17 15.34
N PRO A 139 3.70 5.37 14.98
CA PRO A 139 3.38 6.05 13.73
C PRO A 139 3.85 7.50 13.83
N VAL A 140 4.31 8.01 12.75
CA VAL A 140 4.81 9.39 12.74
C VAL A 140 3.90 10.30 11.96
#